data_fa3babdba99f2a6fdedabb0ead3a0d50
#
_entry.id   fa3babdba99f2a6fdedabb0ead3a0d50
#
_cell.length_a   1.000
_cell.length_b   1.000
_cell.length_c   1.000
_cell.angle_alpha   90.00
_cell.angle_beta   90.00
_cell.angle_gamma   90.00
#
_symmetry.space_group_name_H-M   'P 1'
#
loop_
_entity.id
_entity.type
_entity.pdbx_description
1 polymer ?
#
loop_
_entity_poly.entity_id
_entity_poly.type
_entity_poly.pdbx_seq_one_letter_code
_entity_poly.pdbx_strand_id
1 'polypeptide(L)'
;LKLAPFPTRNRYFFFLDTVLLPLMAFLSFLVRLDDLPQGNTLLGWFILTTIATPVHLIVFRCFGIYSRYWRYASIDELLLLISAISLAMIISTPVAFIVAGMTPMALLPRSVPVIFFCFGLAATIAPRLLARIRWHQVIRKRKLLAGQNGKVQRVLIMGAGSAGTMIARELRDNPQLGIVAVGFLDDDPLKQGMQIYGVLVLGNRYDIPRLAREHRVDYVIIAMPSAAGKDIRSIVELCDRTGVKTKIIPGLYEMLDGKVSVN
;
A
#
# COMPACT_ATOMS: atom_id res chain seq x y z
N LEU A 1 -22.61 -7.03 -17.71
CA LEU A 1 -21.56 -6.30 -16.97
C LEU A 1 -21.99 -4.82 -16.89
N LYS A 2 -22.58 -4.38 -15.76
CA LYS A 2 -22.81 -2.96 -15.50
C LYS A 2 -21.44 -2.34 -15.17
N LEU A 3 -20.87 -1.61 -16.11
CA LEU A 3 -19.64 -0.83 -15.91
C LEU A 3 -19.97 0.29 -14.90
N ALA A 4 -19.44 0.19 -13.70
CA ALA A 4 -19.61 1.22 -12.68
C ALA A 4 -19.04 2.57 -13.18
N PRO A 5 -19.67 3.72 -12.86
CA PRO A 5 -19.16 5.02 -13.24
C PRO A 5 -17.77 5.25 -12.62
N PHE A 6 -16.89 5.93 -13.36
CA PHE A 6 -15.56 6.28 -12.84
C PHE A 6 -15.69 7.18 -11.60
N PRO A 7 -15.13 6.82 -10.45
CA PRO A 7 -14.96 7.77 -9.37
C PRO A 7 -14.10 8.94 -9.87
N THR A 8 -14.54 10.16 -9.62
CA THR A 8 -13.96 11.40 -10.19
C THR A 8 -12.43 11.50 -10.06
N ARG A 9 -11.87 10.88 -9.04
CA ARG A 9 -10.44 10.90 -8.72
C ARG A 9 -9.59 9.96 -9.60
N ASN A 10 -10.16 8.90 -10.16
CA ASN A 10 -9.43 7.92 -10.98
C ASN A 10 -9.46 8.26 -12.48
N ARG A 11 -10.23 9.27 -12.90
CA ARG A 11 -10.21 9.77 -14.28
C ARG A 11 -8.83 10.26 -14.69
N TYR A 12 -8.07 10.81 -13.75
CA TYR A 12 -6.69 11.26 -14.01
C TYR A 12 -5.77 10.12 -14.45
N PHE A 13 -5.89 8.93 -13.86
CA PHE A 13 -5.08 7.78 -14.27
C PHE A 13 -5.46 7.28 -15.66
N PHE A 14 -6.74 7.33 -16.02
CA PHE A 14 -7.16 6.99 -17.37
C PHE A 14 -6.56 7.95 -18.41
N PHE A 15 -6.66 9.25 -18.20
CA PHE A 15 -6.06 10.25 -19.09
C PHE A 15 -4.53 10.13 -19.12
N LEU A 16 -3.92 9.89 -17.98
CA LEU A 16 -2.49 9.73 -17.87
C LEU A 16 -2.01 8.49 -18.67
N ASP A 17 -2.66 7.34 -18.50
CA ASP A 17 -2.34 6.14 -19.26
C ASP A 17 -2.57 6.34 -20.76
N THR A 18 -3.60 7.08 -21.17
CA THR A 18 -3.87 7.41 -22.57
C THR A 18 -2.74 8.21 -23.21
N VAL A 19 -2.04 9.06 -22.43
CA VAL A 19 -0.90 9.85 -22.91
C VAL A 19 0.41 9.10 -22.76
N LEU A 20 0.61 8.40 -21.63
CA LEU A 20 1.88 7.74 -21.34
C LEU A 20 2.11 6.51 -22.24
N LEU A 21 1.09 5.71 -22.53
CA LEU A 21 1.28 4.52 -23.38
C LEU A 21 1.82 4.86 -24.78
N PRO A 22 1.24 5.83 -25.55
CA PRO A 22 1.84 6.28 -26.80
C PRO A 22 3.26 6.81 -26.66
N LEU A 23 3.51 7.58 -25.60
CA LEU A 23 4.84 8.10 -25.32
C LEU A 23 5.86 7.00 -25.06
N MET A 24 5.50 5.96 -24.28
CA MET A 24 6.37 4.83 -24.01
C MET A 24 6.61 3.99 -25.27
N ALA A 25 5.61 3.84 -26.12
CA ALA A 25 5.79 3.23 -27.42
C ALA A 25 6.80 4.03 -28.26
N PHE A 26 6.68 5.36 -28.29
CA PHE A 26 7.63 6.23 -29.00
C PHE A 26 9.06 6.07 -28.46
N LEU A 27 9.22 6.15 -27.15
CA LEU A 27 10.53 5.95 -26.49
C LEU A 27 11.13 4.57 -26.79
N SER A 28 10.28 3.54 -26.94
CA SER A 28 10.75 2.19 -27.29
C SER A 28 11.35 2.13 -28.70
N PHE A 29 10.80 2.87 -29.63
CA PHE A 29 11.40 3.02 -30.97
C PHE A 29 12.69 3.82 -30.90
N LEU A 30 12.70 4.93 -30.18
CA LEU A 30 13.88 5.79 -30.01
C LEU A 30 15.07 5.00 -29.42
N VAL A 31 14.84 4.24 -28.36
CA VAL A 31 15.89 3.41 -27.74
C VAL A 31 16.35 2.29 -28.68
N ARG A 32 15.46 1.75 -29.53
CA ARG A 32 15.80 0.65 -30.44
C ARG A 32 16.57 1.12 -31.66
N LEU A 33 16.29 2.34 -32.15
CA LEU A 33 16.82 2.87 -33.40
C LEU A 33 18.04 3.77 -33.18
N ASP A 34 18.28 4.21 -31.94
CA ASP A 34 19.23 5.27 -31.57
C ASP A 34 18.99 6.59 -32.31
N ASP A 35 17.80 6.75 -32.92
CA ASP A 35 17.37 7.93 -33.68
C ASP A 35 15.83 8.08 -33.62
N LEU A 36 15.33 9.22 -34.03
CA LEU A 36 13.89 9.48 -34.14
C LEU A 36 13.24 8.54 -35.18
N PRO A 37 12.10 7.94 -34.88
CA PRO A 37 11.38 7.14 -35.86
C PRO A 37 10.94 8.02 -37.03
N GLN A 38 11.33 7.64 -38.25
CA GLN A 38 11.06 8.35 -39.49
C GLN A 38 10.56 7.39 -40.57
N GLY A 39 9.76 7.90 -41.51
CA GLY A 39 9.27 7.09 -42.63
C GLY A 39 8.59 5.79 -42.16
N ASN A 40 9.14 4.67 -42.57
CA ASN A 40 8.58 3.34 -42.30
C ASN A 40 8.51 2.97 -40.81
N THR A 41 9.46 3.44 -40.02
CA THR A 41 9.47 3.21 -38.56
C THR A 41 8.46 4.07 -37.85
N LEU A 42 8.21 5.30 -38.30
CA LEU A 42 7.14 6.16 -37.81
C LEU A 42 5.78 5.53 -38.06
N LEU A 43 5.57 4.92 -39.22
CA LEU A 43 4.35 4.19 -39.53
C LEU A 43 4.18 2.97 -38.61
N GLY A 44 5.27 2.22 -38.34
CA GLY A 44 5.28 1.14 -37.36
C GLY A 44 4.89 1.58 -35.95
N TRP A 45 5.38 2.76 -35.50
CA TRP A 45 4.97 3.36 -34.23
C TRP A 45 3.49 3.72 -34.21
N PHE A 46 2.94 4.32 -35.27
CA PHE A 46 1.50 4.64 -35.37
C PHE A 46 0.64 3.36 -35.27
N ILE A 47 1.01 2.29 -35.99
CA ILE A 47 0.30 1.01 -35.93
C ILE A 47 0.33 0.43 -34.51
N LEU A 48 1.51 0.34 -33.89
CA LEU A 48 1.65 -0.17 -32.54
C LEU A 48 0.80 0.64 -31.56
N THR A 49 0.90 1.97 -31.60
CA THR A 49 0.21 2.87 -30.68
C THR A 49 -1.30 2.81 -30.85
N THR A 50 -1.80 2.83 -32.09
CA THR A 50 -3.24 2.78 -32.39
C THR A 50 -3.88 1.48 -31.94
N ILE A 51 -3.14 0.38 -31.94
CA ILE A 51 -3.61 -0.92 -31.49
C ILE A 51 -3.39 -1.11 -30.00
N ALA A 52 -2.18 -0.89 -29.51
CA ALA A 52 -1.81 -1.18 -28.13
C ALA A 52 -2.54 -0.28 -27.13
N THR A 53 -2.66 1.02 -27.38
CA THR A 53 -3.29 1.94 -26.43
C THR A 53 -4.72 1.57 -26.11
N PRO A 54 -5.66 1.42 -27.08
CA PRO A 54 -7.04 1.04 -26.75
C PRO A 54 -7.12 -0.35 -26.11
N VAL A 55 -6.31 -1.33 -26.55
CA VAL A 55 -6.29 -2.67 -25.95
C VAL A 55 -5.91 -2.57 -24.47
N HIS A 56 -4.86 -1.83 -24.11
CA HIS A 56 -4.46 -1.64 -22.72
C HIS A 56 -5.56 -0.95 -21.90
N LEU A 57 -6.17 0.12 -22.43
CA LEU A 57 -7.25 0.84 -21.74
C LEU A 57 -8.48 -0.05 -21.51
N ILE A 58 -8.85 -0.87 -22.49
CA ILE A 58 -9.96 -1.83 -22.38
C ILE A 58 -9.63 -2.88 -21.33
N VAL A 59 -8.46 -3.53 -21.41
CA VAL A 59 -8.04 -4.53 -20.43
C VAL A 59 -7.98 -3.93 -19.03
N PHE A 60 -7.41 -2.74 -18.83
CA PHE A 60 -7.38 -2.04 -17.55
C PHE A 60 -8.78 -1.77 -17.01
N ARG A 61 -9.73 -1.46 -17.89
CA ARG A 61 -11.14 -1.27 -17.53
C ARG A 61 -11.79 -2.58 -17.10
N CYS A 62 -11.57 -3.67 -17.83
CA CYS A 62 -12.09 -4.99 -17.51
C CYS A 62 -11.56 -5.52 -16.18
N PHE A 63 -10.29 -5.28 -15.88
CA PHE A 63 -9.66 -5.65 -14.61
C PHE A 63 -10.03 -4.71 -13.45
N GLY A 64 -10.83 -3.68 -13.71
CA GLY A 64 -11.27 -2.73 -12.67
C GLY A 64 -10.14 -1.86 -12.11
N ILE A 65 -9.02 -1.67 -12.84
CA ILE A 65 -7.86 -0.91 -12.39
C ILE A 65 -8.24 0.55 -12.10
N TYR A 66 -9.16 1.13 -12.87
CA TYR A 66 -9.65 2.50 -12.69
C TYR A 66 -10.73 2.65 -11.61
N SER A 67 -11.27 1.56 -11.07
CA SER A 67 -12.24 1.58 -9.96
C SER A 67 -11.60 1.38 -8.59
N ARG A 68 -10.30 1.06 -8.53
CA ARG A 68 -9.58 0.78 -7.29
C ARG A 68 -9.00 2.03 -6.65
N TYR A 69 -8.95 2.04 -5.31
CA TYR A 69 -8.31 3.10 -4.52
C TYR A 69 -6.81 2.84 -4.37
N TRP A 70 -5.99 3.33 -5.28
CA TRP A 70 -4.53 3.19 -5.29
C TRP A 70 -3.81 3.71 -4.03
N ARG A 71 -4.51 4.46 -3.22
CA ARG A 71 -4.03 4.95 -1.92
C ARG A 71 -3.70 3.81 -0.94
N TYR A 72 -4.44 2.71 -1.00
CA TYR A 72 -4.30 1.54 -0.12
C TYR A 72 -3.79 0.32 -0.89
N ALA A 73 -3.20 0.54 -2.05
CA ALA A 73 -2.74 -0.55 -2.90
C ALA A 73 -1.83 -1.52 -2.12
N SER A 74 -2.20 -2.79 -2.12
CA SER A 74 -1.42 -3.90 -1.60
C SER A 74 -0.53 -4.49 -2.70
N ILE A 75 0.17 -5.58 -2.37
CA ILE A 75 0.93 -6.37 -3.35
C ILE A 75 -0.03 -6.96 -4.40
N ASP A 76 -1.24 -7.35 -4.00
CA ASP A 76 -2.22 -7.95 -4.89
C ASP A 76 -2.66 -7.00 -6.01
N GLU A 77 -2.83 -5.69 -5.71
CA GLU A 77 -3.11 -4.70 -6.74
C GLU A 77 -1.94 -4.50 -7.72
N LEU A 78 -0.69 -4.61 -7.25
CA LEU A 78 0.46 -4.56 -8.14
C LEU A 78 0.52 -5.79 -9.05
N LEU A 79 0.30 -6.99 -8.51
CA LEU A 79 0.24 -8.23 -9.30
C LEU A 79 -0.88 -8.17 -10.33
N LEU A 80 -2.04 -7.64 -9.95
CA LEU A 80 -3.16 -7.44 -10.87
C LEU A 80 -2.82 -6.45 -11.98
N LEU A 81 -2.09 -5.38 -11.71
CA LEU A 81 -1.64 -4.43 -12.72
C LEU A 81 -0.64 -5.08 -13.68
N ILE A 82 0.33 -5.83 -13.16
CA ILE A 82 1.30 -6.56 -13.98
C ILE A 82 0.59 -7.58 -14.88
N SER A 83 -0.36 -8.34 -14.35
CA SER A 83 -1.12 -9.32 -15.12
C SER A 83 -1.96 -8.66 -16.22
N ALA A 84 -2.57 -7.52 -15.94
CA ALA A 84 -3.36 -6.77 -16.92
C ALA A 84 -2.49 -6.22 -18.06
N ILE A 85 -1.30 -5.66 -17.74
CA ILE A 85 -0.37 -5.18 -18.76
C ILE A 85 0.15 -6.34 -19.61
N SER A 86 0.52 -7.46 -18.97
CA SER A 86 0.98 -8.65 -19.68
C SER A 86 -0.07 -9.19 -20.64
N LEU A 87 -1.33 -9.28 -20.19
CA LEU A 87 -2.44 -9.70 -21.05
C LEU A 87 -2.67 -8.73 -22.22
N ALA A 88 -2.65 -7.43 -21.95
CA ALA A 88 -2.81 -6.42 -23.00
C ALA A 88 -1.69 -6.53 -24.06
N MET A 89 -0.45 -6.78 -23.63
CA MET A 89 0.68 -7.00 -24.54
C MET A 89 0.54 -8.27 -25.36
N ILE A 90 0.12 -9.38 -24.74
CA ILE A 90 -0.10 -10.68 -25.43
C ILE A 90 -1.16 -10.52 -26.53
N ILE A 91 -2.17 -9.68 -26.32
CA ILE A 91 -3.22 -9.42 -27.31
C ILE A 91 -2.74 -8.43 -28.37
N SER A 92 -2.18 -7.28 -27.96
CA SER A 92 -1.89 -6.16 -28.87
C SER A 92 -0.67 -6.42 -29.76
N THR A 93 0.35 -7.12 -29.26
CA THR A 93 1.58 -7.34 -30.01
C THR A 93 1.41 -8.18 -31.29
N PRO A 94 0.77 -9.36 -31.24
CA PRO A 94 0.52 -10.14 -32.47
C PRO A 94 -0.35 -9.37 -33.47
N VAL A 95 -1.38 -8.66 -32.99
CA VAL A 95 -2.25 -7.85 -33.86
C VAL A 95 -1.45 -6.74 -34.56
N ALA A 96 -0.57 -6.05 -33.80
CA ALA A 96 0.28 -5.00 -34.37
C ALA A 96 1.24 -5.57 -35.43
N PHE A 97 1.83 -6.75 -35.21
CA PHE A 97 2.69 -7.40 -36.19
C PHE A 97 1.93 -7.84 -37.46
N ILE A 98 0.72 -8.38 -37.31
CA ILE A 98 -0.11 -8.78 -38.46
C ILE A 98 -0.43 -7.54 -39.29
N VAL A 99 -0.91 -6.44 -38.66
CA VAL A 99 -1.25 -5.21 -39.37
C VAL A 99 -0.03 -4.56 -40.02
N ALA A 100 1.11 -4.53 -39.32
CA ALA A 100 2.37 -4.04 -39.89
C ALA A 100 2.83 -4.88 -41.09
N GLY A 101 2.67 -6.20 -41.03
CA GLY A 101 3.00 -7.11 -42.14
C GLY A 101 2.09 -6.96 -43.36
N MET A 102 0.85 -6.54 -43.15
CA MET A 102 -0.11 -6.23 -44.23
C MET A 102 0.05 -4.82 -44.82
N THR A 103 0.79 -3.94 -44.13
CA THR A 103 1.01 -2.56 -44.53
C THR A 103 2.34 -2.43 -45.23
N PRO A 104 2.36 -2.23 -46.57
CA PRO A 104 3.62 -1.97 -47.30
C PRO A 104 4.35 -0.78 -46.67
N MET A 105 5.65 -0.90 -46.44
CA MET A 105 6.50 0.13 -45.84
C MET A 105 6.44 0.26 -44.31
N ALA A 106 5.53 -0.39 -43.57
CA ALA A 106 5.57 -0.34 -42.11
C ALA A 106 6.70 -1.23 -41.56
N LEU A 107 7.56 -0.65 -40.74
CA LEU A 107 8.64 -1.38 -40.05
C LEU A 107 8.40 -1.38 -38.54
N LEU A 108 8.09 -2.55 -37.98
CA LEU A 108 7.97 -2.77 -36.54
C LEU A 108 9.08 -3.73 -36.07
N PRO A 109 10.17 -3.20 -35.49
CA PRO A 109 11.27 -4.06 -35.00
C PRO A 109 10.79 -5.00 -33.90
N ARG A 110 11.22 -6.28 -33.92
CA ARG A 110 10.78 -7.33 -33.01
C ARG A 110 11.09 -7.05 -31.52
N SER A 111 12.10 -6.25 -31.23
CA SER A 111 12.49 -5.86 -29.87
C SER A 111 11.63 -4.72 -29.29
N VAL A 112 10.99 -3.90 -30.13
CA VAL A 112 10.19 -2.75 -29.67
C VAL A 112 9.08 -3.14 -28.71
N PRO A 113 8.27 -4.18 -28.94
CA PRO A 113 7.23 -4.58 -27.97
C PRO A 113 7.79 -4.97 -26.61
N VAL A 114 8.98 -5.60 -26.55
CA VAL A 114 9.61 -5.97 -25.26
C VAL A 114 10.05 -4.72 -24.49
N ILE A 115 10.67 -3.76 -25.17
CA ILE A 115 11.06 -2.47 -24.57
C ILE A 115 9.81 -1.70 -24.15
N PHE A 116 8.77 -1.69 -24.97
CA PHE A 116 7.49 -1.06 -24.67
C PHE A 116 6.83 -1.68 -23.44
N PHE A 117 6.91 -3.00 -23.27
CA PHE A 117 6.41 -3.67 -22.06
C PHE A 117 7.10 -3.16 -20.80
N CYS A 118 8.44 -3.08 -20.80
CA CYS A 118 9.21 -2.58 -19.66
C CYS A 118 8.87 -1.11 -19.35
N PHE A 119 8.81 -0.27 -20.36
CA PHE A 119 8.46 1.15 -20.20
C PHE A 119 6.99 1.34 -19.80
N GLY A 120 6.09 0.56 -20.37
CA GLY A 120 4.67 0.54 -20.04
C GLY A 120 4.43 0.15 -18.57
N LEU A 121 5.13 -0.88 -18.07
CA LEU A 121 5.12 -1.25 -16.66
C LEU A 121 5.58 -0.08 -15.78
N ALA A 122 6.72 0.51 -16.08
CA ALA A 122 7.24 1.64 -15.32
C ALA A 122 6.27 2.84 -15.34
N ALA A 123 5.77 3.21 -16.52
CA ALA A 123 4.88 4.35 -16.71
C ALA A 123 3.51 4.17 -16.03
N THR A 124 3.01 2.95 -15.93
CA THR A 124 1.73 2.68 -15.26
C THR A 124 1.89 2.51 -13.76
N ILE A 125 2.95 1.89 -13.27
CA ILE A 125 3.20 1.67 -11.84
C ILE A 125 3.66 2.96 -11.14
N ALA A 126 4.62 3.70 -11.73
CA ALA A 126 5.26 4.84 -11.08
C ALA A 126 4.28 5.94 -10.64
N PRO A 127 3.33 6.42 -11.45
CA PRO A 127 2.39 7.45 -11.02
C PRO A 127 1.49 6.99 -9.87
N ARG A 128 1.10 5.72 -9.85
CA ARG A 128 0.27 5.12 -8.80
C ARG A 128 1.04 5.01 -7.49
N LEU A 129 2.29 4.59 -7.56
CA LEU A 129 3.20 4.51 -6.41
C LEU A 129 3.53 5.92 -5.87
N LEU A 130 3.82 6.87 -6.74
CA LEU A 130 4.08 8.27 -6.36
C LEU A 130 2.85 8.91 -5.70
N ALA A 131 1.64 8.66 -6.22
CA ALA A 131 0.40 9.13 -5.60
C ALA A 131 0.23 8.55 -4.18
N ARG A 132 0.57 7.28 -3.97
CA ARG A 132 0.56 6.63 -2.65
C ARG A 132 1.56 7.28 -1.69
N ILE A 133 2.82 7.43 -2.13
CA ILE A 133 3.91 8.01 -1.31
C ILE A 133 3.59 9.46 -0.91
N ARG A 134 3.19 10.29 -1.89
CA ARG A 134 2.83 11.70 -1.63
C ARG A 134 1.66 11.83 -0.66
N TRP A 135 0.67 10.96 -0.78
CA TRP A 135 -0.46 10.97 0.14
C TRP A 135 -0.03 10.67 1.58
N HIS A 136 0.82 9.64 1.79
CA HIS A 136 1.36 9.33 3.12
C HIS A 136 2.19 10.50 3.68
N GLN A 137 2.99 11.17 2.86
CA GLN A 137 3.77 12.32 3.29
C GLN A 137 2.91 13.53 3.67
N VAL A 138 1.86 13.83 2.89
CA VAL A 138 0.92 14.96 3.18
C VAL A 138 0.17 14.72 4.49
N ILE A 139 -0.32 13.49 4.71
CA ILE A 139 -0.97 13.13 5.97
C ILE A 139 0.01 13.26 7.13
N ARG A 140 1.22 12.74 7.00
CA ARG A 140 2.26 12.83 8.03
C ARG A 140 2.56 14.29 8.39
N LYS A 141 2.73 15.17 7.40
CA LYS A 141 2.95 16.62 7.65
C LYS A 141 1.77 17.28 8.34
N ARG A 142 0.53 17.07 7.87
CA ARG A 142 -0.68 17.62 8.52
C ARG A 142 -0.83 17.15 9.95
N LYS A 143 -0.51 15.88 10.22
CA LYS A 143 -0.61 15.28 11.55
C LYS A 143 0.45 15.81 12.51
N LEU A 144 1.66 16.06 12.04
CA LEU A 144 2.74 16.70 12.84
C LEU A 144 2.36 18.13 13.25
N LEU A 145 1.70 18.89 12.38
CA LEU A 145 1.24 20.25 12.67
C LEU A 145 0.05 20.30 13.64
N ALA A 146 -0.82 19.28 13.61
CA ALA A 146 -1.97 19.19 14.50
C ALA A 146 -1.63 18.68 15.92
N GLY A 147 -0.52 17.93 16.07
CA GLY A 147 -0.09 17.35 17.34
C GLY A 147 0.69 18.29 18.25
N GLN A 148 0.95 19.53 17.87
CA GLN A 148 1.78 20.46 18.66
C GLN A 148 1.10 21.08 19.90
N ASN A 149 -0.21 20.88 20.12
CA ASN A 149 -0.97 21.51 21.20
C ASN A 149 -1.43 20.58 22.34
N GLY A 150 -1.00 19.30 22.36
CA GLY A 150 -1.43 18.32 23.37
C GLY A 150 -0.28 17.61 24.06
N LYS A 151 -0.47 17.23 25.33
CA LYS A 151 0.45 16.37 26.10
C LYS A 151 0.52 15.00 25.40
N VAL A 152 1.69 14.63 24.88
CA VAL A 152 1.91 13.32 24.23
C VAL A 152 1.85 12.22 25.28
N GLN A 153 0.94 11.27 25.12
CA GLN A 153 0.80 10.09 25.97
C GLN A 153 1.72 8.97 25.48
N ARG A 154 2.49 8.40 26.37
CA ARG A 154 3.44 7.32 26.09
C ARG A 154 2.84 5.99 26.50
N VAL A 155 2.76 5.02 25.58
CA VAL A 155 2.11 3.75 25.86
C VAL A 155 3.01 2.57 25.56
N LEU A 156 2.87 1.50 26.38
CA LEU A 156 3.35 0.17 26.04
C LEU A 156 2.18 -0.65 25.51
N ILE A 157 2.45 -1.50 24.54
CA ILE A 157 1.45 -2.40 23.96
C ILE A 157 1.79 -3.82 24.42
N MET A 158 0.94 -4.41 25.25
CA MET A 158 1.05 -5.80 25.66
C MET A 158 0.38 -6.70 24.62
N GLY A 159 1.18 -7.57 24.00
CA GLY A 159 0.84 -8.43 22.89
C GLY A 159 1.36 -7.90 21.55
N ALA A 160 2.39 -8.55 21.00
CA ALA A 160 2.96 -8.28 19.69
C ALA A 160 2.37 -9.17 18.58
N GLY A 161 1.12 -9.59 18.74
CA GLY A 161 0.32 -10.32 17.76
C GLY A 161 -0.42 -9.38 16.79
N SER A 162 -1.39 -9.93 16.05
CA SER A 162 -2.17 -9.19 15.05
C SER A 162 -2.87 -7.94 15.61
N ALA A 163 -3.49 -8.07 16.78
CA ALA A 163 -4.20 -6.95 17.42
C ALA A 163 -3.23 -5.82 17.83
N GLY A 164 -2.13 -6.16 18.53
CA GLY A 164 -1.13 -5.16 18.93
C GLY A 164 -0.45 -4.51 17.72
N THR A 165 -0.13 -5.28 16.71
CA THR A 165 0.43 -4.80 15.45
C THR A 165 -0.49 -3.80 14.75
N MET A 166 -1.81 -4.06 14.74
CA MET A 166 -2.82 -3.16 14.20
C MET A 166 -2.87 -1.84 14.98
N ILE A 167 -2.80 -1.91 16.32
CA ILE A 167 -2.77 -0.71 17.18
C ILE A 167 -1.51 0.11 16.93
N ALA A 168 -0.34 -0.51 16.90
CA ALA A 168 0.91 0.21 16.63
C ALA A 168 0.91 0.91 15.27
N ARG A 169 0.36 0.25 14.26
CA ARG A 169 0.14 0.83 12.94
C ARG A 169 -0.81 2.02 13.01
N GLU A 170 -1.95 1.88 13.70
CA GLU A 170 -2.94 2.95 13.84
C GLU A 170 -2.36 4.16 14.58
N LEU A 171 -1.64 3.96 15.66
CA LEU A 171 -0.96 5.04 16.40
C LEU A 171 0.11 5.73 15.55
N ARG A 172 0.88 4.98 14.79
CA ARG A 172 1.87 5.53 13.86
C ARG A 172 1.23 6.32 12.74
N ASP A 173 0.15 5.78 12.18
CA ASP A 173 -0.57 6.40 11.06
C ASP A 173 -1.44 7.59 11.51
N ASN A 174 -1.71 7.74 12.82
CA ASN A 174 -2.55 8.77 13.42
C ASN A 174 -1.86 9.55 14.58
N PRO A 175 -0.72 10.22 14.36
CA PRO A 175 0.01 10.95 15.41
C PRO A 175 -0.80 12.11 16.02
N GLN A 176 -1.91 12.56 15.37
CA GLN A 176 -2.83 13.56 15.95
C GLN A 176 -3.57 13.05 17.20
N LEU A 177 -3.57 11.74 17.45
CA LEU A 177 -4.09 11.18 18.70
C LEU A 177 -3.26 11.60 19.92
N GLY A 178 -2.04 12.10 19.71
CA GLY A 178 -1.12 12.44 20.78
C GLY A 178 -0.65 11.22 21.58
N ILE A 179 -0.73 10.01 21.02
CA ILE A 179 -0.35 8.76 21.66
C ILE A 179 0.85 8.17 20.90
N VAL A 180 1.91 7.81 21.62
CA VAL A 180 3.13 7.23 21.05
C VAL A 180 3.39 5.86 21.69
N ALA A 181 3.47 4.82 20.89
CA ALA A 181 3.91 3.51 21.35
C ALA A 181 5.42 3.53 21.57
N VAL A 182 5.88 3.35 22.81
CA VAL A 182 7.29 3.32 23.19
C VAL A 182 7.91 1.94 23.08
N GLY A 183 7.09 0.88 23.12
CA GLY A 183 7.52 -0.49 22.94
C GLY A 183 6.36 -1.47 22.97
N PHE A 184 6.64 -2.69 22.53
CA PHE A 184 5.80 -3.86 22.74
C PHE A 184 6.31 -4.67 23.92
N LEU A 185 5.41 -5.42 24.52
CA LEU A 185 5.69 -6.53 25.43
C LEU A 185 5.02 -7.79 24.90
N ASP A 186 5.72 -8.90 24.91
CA ASP A 186 5.14 -10.21 24.53
C ASP A 186 5.84 -11.32 25.30
N ASP A 187 5.05 -12.27 25.81
CA ASP A 187 5.59 -13.37 26.60
C ASP A 187 6.28 -14.45 25.74
N ASP A 188 6.10 -14.40 24.43
CA ASP A 188 6.79 -15.27 23.48
C ASP A 188 8.26 -14.82 23.34
N PRO A 189 9.22 -15.66 23.79
CA PRO A 189 10.64 -15.32 23.72
C PRO A 189 11.13 -15.08 22.28
N LEU A 190 10.50 -15.71 21.29
CA LEU A 190 10.89 -15.59 19.88
C LEU A 190 10.61 -14.20 19.31
N LYS A 191 9.72 -13.45 19.94
CA LYS A 191 9.38 -12.08 19.50
C LYS A 191 10.22 -11.02 20.17
N GLN A 192 10.87 -11.33 21.29
CA GLN A 192 11.67 -10.35 22.02
C GLN A 192 12.83 -9.83 21.17
N GLY A 193 13.06 -8.52 21.19
CA GLY A 193 14.04 -7.86 20.34
C GLY A 193 13.61 -7.65 18.88
N MET A 194 12.46 -8.17 18.45
CA MET A 194 11.93 -7.90 17.12
C MET A 194 11.39 -6.48 16.99
N GLN A 195 11.47 -5.91 15.80
CA GLN A 195 10.92 -4.60 15.50
C GLN A 195 9.68 -4.73 14.62
N ILE A 196 8.54 -4.23 15.10
CA ILE A 196 7.25 -4.30 14.43
C ILE A 196 6.77 -2.88 14.16
N TYR A 197 6.63 -2.49 12.89
CA TYR A 197 6.28 -1.14 12.45
C TYR A 197 7.14 -0.02 13.07
N GLY A 198 8.42 -0.30 13.33
CA GLY A 198 9.36 0.65 13.94
C GLY A 198 9.31 0.70 15.47
N VAL A 199 8.49 -0.13 16.11
CA VAL A 199 8.38 -0.27 17.57
C VAL A 199 9.02 -1.58 18.00
N LEU A 200 9.92 -1.55 18.97
CA LEU A 200 10.70 -2.71 19.46
C LEU A 200 9.89 -3.51 20.48
N VAL A 201 10.01 -4.84 20.48
CA VAL A 201 9.54 -5.71 21.55
C VAL A 201 10.60 -5.70 22.66
N LEU A 202 10.31 -4.97 23.76
CA LEU A 202 11.26 -4.65 24.81
C LEU A 202 11.41 -5.74 25.89
N GLY A 203 10.49 -6.68 25.95
CA GLY A 203 10.49 -7.75 26.95
C GLY A 203 9.13 -8.40 27.09
N ASN A 204 8.88 -9.01 28.26
CA ASN A 204 7.65 -9.70 28.60
C ASN A 204 6.81 -8.95 29.66
N ARG A 205 5.69 -9.53 30.11
CA ARG A 205 4.79 -8.93 31.12
C ARG A 205 5.49 -8.51 32.42
N TYR A 206 6.52 -9.23 32.86
CA TYR A 206 7.24 -8.94 34.10
C TYR A 206 8.16 -7.73 33.99
N ASP A 207 8.48 -7.29 32.79
CA ASP A 207 9.26 -6.06 32.55
C ASP A 207 8.43 -4.79 32.67
N ILE A 208 7.09 -4.87 32.82
CA ILE A 208 6.20 -3.69 32.93
C ILE A 208 6.69 -2.71 33.98
N PRO A 209 7.03 -3.12 35.24
CA PRO A 209 7.43 -2.16 36.28
C PRO A 209 8.72 -1.39 35.95
N ARG A 210 9.65 -2.04 35.30
CA ARG A 210 10.93 -1.44 34.89
C ARG A 210 10.71 -0.48 33.71
N LEU A 211 10.09 -0.97 32.65
CA LEU A 211 9.90 -0.23 31.42
C LEU A 211 8.94 0.95 31.57
N ALA A 212 7.93 0.80 32.43
CA ALA A 212 7.00 1.89 32.73
C ALA A 212 7.70 3.11 33.33
N ARG A 213 8.65 2.89 34.21
CA ARG A 213 9.48 3.95 34.82
C ARG A 213 10.51 4.51 33.84
N GLU A 214 11.25 3.64 33.17
CA GLU A 214 12.32 4.00 32.25
C GLU A 214 11.80 4.86 31.07
N HIS A 215 10.66 4.47 30.50
CA HIS A 215 10.07 5.15 29.36
C HIS A 215 8.98 6.17 29.72
N ARG A 216 8.71 6.40 31.02
CA ARG A 216 7.66 7.30 31.53
C ARG A 216 6.32 7.02 30.88
N VAL A 217 5.84 5.78 31.03
CA VAL A 217 4.62 5.26 30.38
C VAL A 217 3.39 5.80 31.10
N ASP A 218 2.46 6.38 30.38
CA ASP A 218 1.19 6.87 30.95
C ASP A 218 0.17 5.74 31.13
N TYR A 219 0.14 4.76 30.18
CA TYR A 219 -0.71 3.57 30.32
C TYR A 219 -0.24 2.41 29.43
N VAL A 220 -0.71 1.20 29.77
CA VAL A 220 -0.49 -0.02 29.00
C VAL A 220 -1.76 -0.38 28.24
N ILE A 221 -1.62 -0.64 26.92
CA ILE A 221 -2.71 -1.16 26.09
C ILE A 221 -2.57 -2.69 26.05
N ILE A 222 -3.55 -3.41 26.57
CA ILE A 222 -3.60 -4.88 26.50
C ILE A 222 -4.29 -5.26 25.19
N ALA A 223 -3.50 -5.76 24.22
CA ALA A 223 -3.90 -6.12 22.88
C ALA A 223 -3.84 -7.64 22.67
N MET A 224 -4.48 -8.38 23.54
CA MET A 224 -4.46 -9.86 23.58
C MET A 224 -5.89 -10.41 23.62
N PRO A 225 -6.71 -10.25 22.56
CA PRO A 225 -8.12 -10.61 22.57
C PRO A 225 -8.39 -12.11 22.76
N SER A 226 -7.40 -12.96 22.47
CA SER A 226 -7.49 -14.42 22.64
C SER A 226 -6.89 -14.92 23.94
N ALA A 227 -6.39 -14.02 24.81
CA ALA A 227 -5.77 -14.43 26.07
C ALA A 227 -6.81 -14.87 27.08
N ALA A 228 -6.44 -15.85 27.91
CA ALA A 228 -7.31 -16.27 29.02
C ALA A 228 -7.48 -15.11 30.03
N GLY A 229 -8.66 -14.99 30.62
CA GLY A 229 -8.95 -13.93 31.59
C GLY A 229 -8.00 -13.88 32.78
N LYS A 230 -7.39 -15.03 33.18
CA LYS A 230 -6.34 -15.11 34.21
C LYS A 230 -5.07 -14.35 33.79
N ASP A 231 -4.70 -14.41 32.50
CA ASP A 231 -3.50 -13.74 32.00
C ASP A 231 -3.71 -12.21 31.95
N ILE A 232 -4.89 -11.78 31.50
CA ILE A 232 -5.26 -10.35 31.50
C ILE A 232 -5.25 -9.82 32.94
N ARG A 233 -5.83 -10.54 33.92
CA ARG A 233 -5.82 -10.13 35.32
C ARG A 233 -4.42 -10.00 35.89
N SER A 234 -3.53 -10.94 35.60
CA SER A 234 -2.13 -10.89 36.01
C SER A 234 -1.41 -9.63 35.46
N ILE A 235 -1.67 -9.27 34.21
CA ILE A 235 -1.08 -8.06 33.61
C ILE A 235 -1.65 -6.79 34.27
N VAL A 236 -2.94 -6.73 34.52
CA VAL A 236 -3.60 -5.61 35.23
C VAL A 236 -3.01 -5.43 36.62
N GLU A 237 -2.86 -6.52 37.40
CA GLU A 237 -2.24 -6.48 38.72
C GLU A 237 -0.80 -5.95 38.69
N LEU A 238 0.01 -6.32 37.67
CA LEU A 238 1.36 -5.78 37.50
C LEU A 238 1.34 -4.29 37.19
N CYS A 239 0.38 -3.83 36.41
CA CYS A 239 0.22 -2.41 36.12
C CYS A 239 -0.24 -1.63 37.37
N ASP A 240 -1.20 -2.15 38.12
CA ASP A 240 -1.71 -1.51 39.33
C ASP A 240 -0.63 -1.33 40.41
N ARG A 241 0.23 -2.33 40.59
CA ARG A 241 1.40 -2.24 41.50
C ARG A 241 2.39 -1.13 41.11
N THR A 242 2.39 -0.71 39.87
CA THR A 242 3.26 0.36 39.33
C THR A 242 2.56 1.71 39.18
N GLY A 243 1.26 1.76 39.44
CA GLY A 243 0.45 2.97 39.28
C GLY A 243 0.20 3.35 37.81
N VAL A 244 0.45 2.43 36.87
CA VAL A 244 0.25 2.66 35.43
C VAL A 244 -1.15 2.21 35.04
N LYS A 245 -1.91 3.07 34.39
CA LYS A 245 -3.28 2.77 33.94
C LYS A 245 -3.26 1.71 32.83
N THR A 246 -4.33 0.93 32.76
CA THR A 246 -4.52 -0.07 31.71
C THR A 246 -5.69 0.29 30.80
N LYS A 247 -5.58 -0.07 29.52
CA LYS A 247 -6.69 -0.07 28.55
C LYS A 247 -6.71 -1.42 27.86
N ILE A 248 -7.84 -2.11 27.93
CA ILE A 248 -8.03 -3.43 27.32
C ILE A 248 -8.73 -3.24 25.98
N ILE A 249 -8.21 -3.85 24.92
CA ILE A 249 -8.87 -3.91 23.63
C ILE A 249 -9.69 -5.19 23.59
N PRO A 250 -11.03 -5.11 23.56
CA PRO A 250 -11.89 -6.28 23.47
C PRO A 250 -11.71 -6.99 22.13
N GLY A 251 -11.93 -8.31 22.12
CA GLY A 251 -11.95 -9.10 20.90
C GLY A 251 -13.10 -8.68 19.97
N LEU A 252 -12.91 -8.85 18.67
CA LEU A 252 -13.94 -8.52 17.69
C LEU A 252 -15.26 -9.27 17.96
N TYR A 253 -15.16 -10.51 18.44
CA TYR A 253 -16.32 -11.33 18.82
C TYR A 253 -17.05 -10.78 20.06
N GLU A 254 -16.32 -10.24 21.04
CA GLU A 254 -16.92 -9.63 22.24
C GLU A 254 -17.65 -8.33 21.91
N MET A 255 -17.14 -7.57 20.91
CA MET A 255 -17.81 -6.37 20.38
C MET A 255 -19.10 -6.71 19.63
N LEU A 256 -19.11 -7.82 18.86
CA LEU A 256 -20.28 -8.26 18.09
C LEU A 256 -21.36 -8.88 18.97
N ASP A 257 -20.98 -9.57 20.08
CA ASP A 257 -21.91 -10.16 21.04
C ASP A 257 -22.60 -9.16 21.99
N GLY A 258 -22.28 -7.87 21.86
CA GLY A 258 -22.91 -6.81 22.66
C GLY A 258 -22.59 -6.86 24.16
N LYS A 259 -21.61 -7.65 24.61
CA LYS A 259 -21.20 -7.78 26.00
C LYS A 259 -20.29 -6.66 26.50
N VAL A 260 -19.91 -5.74 25.62
CA VAL A 260 -19.11 -4.57 26.00
C VAL A 260 -20.01 -3.36 26.00
N SER A 261 -20.52 -2.98 27.19
CA SER A 261 -21.08 -1.63 27.38
C SER A 261 -19.91 -0.65 27.44
N VAL A 262 -19.87 0.27 26.46
CA VAL A 262 -18.97 1.42 26.52
C VAL A 262 -19.53 2.39 27.56
N ASN A 263 -18.96 2.37 28.76
CA ASN A 263 -19.11 3.45 29.73
C ASN A 263 -17.95 4.42 29.60
#